data_3cbad4b673d4b3f4f0358345b295646c
#
_entry.id   3cbad4b673d4b3f4f0358345b295646c
#
_cell.length_a   1.000
_cell.length_b   1.000
_cell.length_c   1.000
_cell.angle_alpha   90.00
_cell.angle_beta   90.00
_cell.angle_gamma   90.00
#
_symmetry.space_group_name_H-M   'P 1'
#
loop_
_entity.id
_entity.type
_entity.pdbx_description
1 polymer ?
#
loop_
_entity_poly.entity_id
_entity_poly.type
_entity_poly.pdbx_seq_one_letter_code
_entity_poly.pdbx_strand_id
1 'polypeptide(L)'
;MSKRASLDVRLMRNEDFLSYKISVLSRILDRDVDKRLVAGLNLPLTSLRILGHLHSHGEGRVLAIARSMHLLGSQVSQSMMDLVEIGHVAKKPDPTDKRGTLFRLTPKGRRLYEGVLERAQTKQQTVAALIGPANYQLVSDCLDTLIAHYGAPA
;
A
#
# COMPACT_ATOMS: atom_id res chain seq x y z
N MET A 1 -10.77 -23.58 -28.19
CA MET A 1 -11.10 -24.07 -26.83
C MET A 1 -9.79 -24.44 -26.13
N SER A 2 -9.25 -23.53 -25.34
CA SER A 2 -8.00 -23.77 -24.59
C SER A 2 -8.31 -24.69 -23.41
N LYS A 3 -7.73 -25.91 -23.37
CA LYS A 3 -7.74 -26.76 -22.18
C LYS A 3 -7.15 -25.96 -21.02
N ARG A 4 -7.97 -25.53 -20.05
CA ARG A 4 -7.49 -25.11 -18.74
C ARG A 4 -6.72 -26.29 -18.16
N ALA A 5 -5.40 -26.23 -18.17
CA ALA A 5 -4.58 -27.19 -17.45
C ALA A 5 -5.01 -27.09 -15.98
N SER A 6 -5.59 -28.16 -15.42
CA SER A 6 -5.90 -28.21 -14.01
C SER A 6 -4.58 -28.18 -13.22
N LEU A 7 -4.41 -27.17 -12.39
CA LEU A 7 -3.24 -27.09 -11.51
C LEU A 7 -3.35 -28.19 -10.44
N ASP A 8 -2.47 -29.20 -10.50
CA ASP A 8 -2.42 -30.21 -9.43
C ASP A 8 -1.62 -29.69 -8.23
N VAL A 9 -2.32 -29.05 -7.33
CA VAL A 9 -1.74 -28.43 -6.13
C VAL A 9 -1.11 -29.45 -5.18
N ARG A 10 -1.47 -30.74 -5.29
CA ARG A 10 -0.98 -31.81 -4.39
C ARG A 10 0.49 -32.16 -4.63
N LEU A 11 1.02 -31.86 -5.81
CA LEU A 11 2.40 -32.10 -6.18
C LEU A 11 3.31 -30.87 -6.01
N MET A 12 2.74 -29.74 -5.58
CA MET A 12 3.50 -28.51 -5.41
C MET A 12 4.24 -28.50 -4.07
N ARG A 13 5.51 -28.07 -4.11
CA ARG A 13 6.26 -27.74 -2.90
C ARG A 13 5.78 -26.40 -2.35
N ASN A 14 6.02 -26.12 -1.06
CA ASN A 14 5.58 -24.87 -0.43
C ASN A 14 6.10 -23.63 -1.20
N GLU A 15 7.32 -23.67 -1.70
CA GLU A 15 7.94 -22.59 -2.47
C GLU A 15 7.27 -22.32 -3.82
N ASP A 16 6.48 -23.28 -4.33
CA ASP A 16 5.73 -23.15 -5.58
C ASP A 16 4.38 -22.47 -5.35
N PHE A 17 3.89 -22.42 -4.11
CA PHE A 17 2.62 -21.79 -3.79
C PHE A 17 2.67 -20.27 -4.04
N LEU A 18 1.62 -19.77 -4.70
CA LEU A 18 1.50 -18.35 -5.01
C LEU A 18 1.54 -17.48 -3.75
N SER A 19 0.85 -17.90 -2.68
CA SER A 19 0.86 -17.21 -1.38
C SER A 19 2.26 -17.09 -0.79
N TYR A 20 3.09 -18.14 -0.89
CA TYR A 20 4.48 -18.10 -0.46
C TYR A 20 5.30 -17.10 -1.28
N LYS A 21 5.20 -17.16 -2.62
CA LYS A 21 5.90 -16.26 -3.53
C LYS A 21 5.53 -14.79 -3.28
N ILE A 22 4.24 -14.49 -3.12
CA ILE A 22 3.75 -13.16 -2.77
C ILE A 22 4.34 -12.70 -1.42
N SER A 23 4.33 -13.56 -0.40
CA SER A 23 4.88 -13.23 0.92
C SER A 23 6.39 -12.95 0.87
N VAL A 24 7.15 -13.73 0.13
CA VAL A 24 8.60 -13.52 -0.06
C VAL A 24 8.86 -12.23 -0.82
N LEU A 25 8.15 -12.02 -1.94
CA LEU A 25 8.30 -10.81 -2.75
C LEU A 25 7.94 -9.56 -1.96
N SER A 26 6.85 -9.57 -1.20
CA SER A 26 6.46 -8.44 -0.34
C SER A 26 7.58 -8.04 0.62
N ARG A 27 8.18 -9.02 1.33
CA ARG A 27 9.31 -8.75 2.25
C ARG A 27 10.55 -8.20 1.56
N ILE A 28 10.83 -8.65 0.34
CA ILE A 28 11.96 -8.14 -0.45
C ILE A 28 11.68 -6.69 -0.86
N LEU A 29 10.48 -6.43 -1.37
CA LEU A 29 10.07 -5.10 -1.80
C LEU A 29 10.02 -4.11 -0.63
N ASP A 30 9.51 -4.51 0.53
CA ASP A 30 9.46 -3.67 1.72
C ASP A 30 10.87 -3.25 2.17
N ARG A 31 11.83 -4.19 2.20
CA ARG A 31 13.24 -3.88 2.48
C ARG A 31 13.89 -2.94 1.46
N ASP A 32 13.54 -3.08 0.19
CA ASP A 32 14.05 -2.21 -0.85
C ASP A 32 13.42 -0.81 -0.79
N VAL A 33 12.14 -0.71 -0.44
CA VAL A 33 11.46 0.57 -0.16
C VAL A 33 12.15 1.29 1.00
N ASP A 34 12.39 0.60 2.12
CA ASP A 34 13.08 1.18 3.28
C ASP A 34 14.46 1.75 2.92
N LYS A 35 15.21 1.05 2.07
CA LYS A 35 16.56 1.47 1.68
C LYS A 35 16.60 2.59 0.66
N ARG A 36 15.68 2.64 -0.29
CA ARG A 36 15.78 3.51 -1.48
C ARG A 36 14.76 4.63 -1.51
N LEU A 37 13.52 4.37 -1.11
CA LEU A 37 12.45 5.38 -1.15
C LEU A 37 12.39 6.19 0.15
N VAL A 38 12.72 5.56 1.27
CA VAL A 38 12.65 6.14 2.62
C VAL A 38 14.00 6.70 3.07
N ALA A 39 15.09 6.35 2.38
CA ALA A 39 16.42 6.85 2.71
C ALA A 39 16.43 8.40 2.78
N GLY A 40 16.70 8.93 3.96
CA GLY A 40 16.71 10.37 4.23
C GLY A 40 15.38 11.00 4.65
N LEU A 41 14.26 10.25 4.65
CA LEU A 41 12.97 10.78 5.08
C LEU A 41 12.69 10.54 6.57
N ASN A 42 13.38 9.59 7.18
CA ASN A 42 13.22 9.19 8.58
C ASN A 42 11.76 8.85 8.97
N LEU A 43 11.01 8.25 8.03
CA LEU A 43 9.60 7.87 8.18
C LEU A 43 9.43 6.36 8.05
N PRO A 44 8.65 5.72 8.94
CA PRO A 44 8.26 4.32 8.77
C PRO A 44 7.47 4.09 7.47
N LEU A 45 7.58 2.87 6.91
CA LEU A 45 6.84 2.49 5.70
C LEU A 45 5.32 2.65 5.87
N THR A 46 4.78 2.35 7.05
CA THR A 46 3.37 2.57 7.38
C THR A 46 2.97 4.05 7.21
N SER A 47 3.81 4.98 7.66
CA SER A 47 3.58 6.42 7.49
C SER A 47 3.54 6.82 6.02
N LEU A 48 4.44 6.29 5.19
CA LEU A 48 4.41 6.54 3.75
C LEU A 48 3.16 5.97 3.07
N ARG A 49 2.72 4.78 3.47
CA ARG A 49 1.48 4.18 2.97
C ARG A 49 0.26 5.03 3.34
N ILE A 50 0.23 5.59 4.56
CA ILE A 50 -0.83 6.52 5.00
C ILE A 50 -0.81 7.80 4.15
N LEU A 51 0.38 8.40 3.94
CA LEU A 51 0.49 9.58 3.08
C LEU A 51 -0.01 9.29 1.66
N GLY A 52 0.34 8.11 1.11
CA GLY A 52 -0.13 7.66 -0.20
C GLY A 52 -1.65 7.50 -0.26
N HIS A 53 -2.23 6.88 0.76
CA HIS A 53 -3.68 6.73 0.86
C HIS A 53 -4.38 8.11 0.89
N LEU A 54 -3.92 9.02 1.74
CA LEU A 54 -4.46 10.37 1.83
C LEU A 54 -4.22 11.21 0.56
N HIS A 55 -3.14 10.95 -0.16
CA HIS A 55 -2.88 11.59 -1.45
C HIS A 55 -3.90 11.16 -2.52
N SER A 56 -4.22 9.87 -2.57
CA SER A 56 -5.12 9.30 -3.58
C SER A 56 -6.60 9.51 -3.26
N HIS A 57 -6.98 9.49 -1.97
CA HIS A 57 -8.39 9.50 -1.55
C HIS A 57 -8.82 10.80 -0.83
N GLY A 58 -7.88 11.73 -0.60
CA GLY A 58 -8.16 13.01 0.05
C GLY A 58 -8.11 12.91 1.56
N GLU A 59 -9.26 12.93 2.22
CA GLU A 59 -9.37 12.86 3.68
C GLU A 59 -10.09 11.60 4.16
N GLY A 60 -9.79 11.16 5.38
CA GLY A 60 -10.40 9.97 5.93
C GLY A 60 -10.26 9.82 7.44
N ARG A 61 -11.07 8.92 8.02
CA ARG A 61 -11.00 8.50 9.42
C ARG A 61 -9.96 7.38 9.56
N VAL A 62 -9.29 7.30 10.70
CA VAL A 62 -8.28 6.26 10.99
C VAL A 62 -8.78 4.84 10.69
N LEU A 63 -9.99 4.50 11.15
CA LEU A 63 -10.54 3.16 10.95
C LEU A 63 -10.85 2.85 9.48
N ALA A 64 -11.32 3.82 8.71
CA ALA A 64 -11.56 3.64 7.27
C ALA A 64 -10.23 3.43 6.53
N ILE A 65 -9.22 4.23 6.85
CA ILE A 65 -7.87 4.11 6.29
C ILE A 65 -7.26 2.74 6.66
N ALA A 66 -7.37 2.34 7.93
CA ALA A 66 -6.84 1.05 8.39
C ALA A 66 -7.48 -0.13 7.65
N ARG A 67 -8.80 -0.11 7.46
CA ARG A 67 -9.53 -1.14 6.70
C ARG A 67 -9.08 -1.20 5.25
N SER A 68 -9.00 -0.05 4.56
CA SER A 68 -8.60 -0.03 3.14
C SER A 68 -7.15 -0.46 2.92
N MET A 69 -6.31 -0.31 3.93
CA MET A 69 -4.89 -0.73 3.89
C MET A 69 -4.63 -2.11 4.49
N HIS A 70 -5.67 -2.80 4.99
CA HIS A 70 -5.57 -4.07 5.71
C HIS A 70 -4.56 -4.03 6.87
N LEU A 71 -4.55 -2.93 7.62
CA LEU A 71 -3.68 -2.70 8.78
C LEU A 71 -4.50 -2.63 10.08
N LEU A 72 -3.82 -2.85 11.21
CA LEU A 72 -4.42 -2.68 12.52
C LEU A 72 -4.71 -1.18 12.79
N GLY A 73 -5.92 -0.87 13.29
CA GLY A 73 -6.32 0.49 13.60
C GLY A 73 -5.37 1.20 14.57
N SER A 74 -4.79 0.47 15.54
CA SER A 74 -3.80 1.00 16.48
C SER A 74 -2.51 1.45 15.80
N GLN A 75 -2.01 0.67 14.83
CA GLN A 75 -0.82 1.03 14.05
C GLN A 75 -1.04 2.28 13.21
N VAL A 76 -2.20 2.35 12.52
CA VAL A 76 -2.56 3.52 11.72
C VAL A 76 -2.78 4.75 12.60
N SER A 77 -3.41 4.58 13.77
CA SER A 77 -3.62 5.67 14.72
C SER A 77 -2.29 6.27 15.21
N GLN A 78 -1.35 5.42 15.63
CA GLN A 78 -0.05 5.89 16.10
C GLN A 78 0.71 6.62 14.99
N SER A 79 0.88 5.98 13.81
CA SER A 79 1.56 6.62 12.67
C SER A 79 0.89 7.91 12.21
N MET A 80 -0.45 7.99 12.31
CA MET A 80 -1.20 9.20 11.98
C MET A 80 -0.89 10.33 12.95
N MET A 81 -0.79 10.05 14.25
CA MET A 81 -0.45 11.07 15.25
C MET A 81 0.98 11.56 15.07
N ASP A 82 1.93 10.67 14.80
CA ASP A 82 3.32 11.03 14.49
C ASP A 82 3.40 11.96 13.26
N LEU A 83 2.62 11.65 12.21
CA LEU A 83 2.52 12.49 11.00
C LEU A 83 1.88 13.86 11.26
N VAL A 84 0.95 13.94 12.20
CA VAL A 84 0.36 15.22 12.65
C VAL A 84 1.41 16.04 13.42
N GLU A 85 2.15 15.42 14.32
CA GLU A 85 3.18 16.08 15.13
C GLU A 85 4.26 16.70 14.25
N ILE A 86 4.75 15.98 13.23
CA ILE A 86 5.75 16.50 12.30
C ILE A 86 5.17 17.39 11.19
N GLY A 87 3.85 17.62 11.20
CA GLY A 87 3.16 18.57 10.34
C GLY A 87 2.93 18.11 8.89
N HIS A 88 2.97 16.81 8.62
CA HIS A 88 2.65 16.25 7.29
C HIS A 88 1.15 15.99 7.11
N VAL A 89 0.44 15.75 8.19
CA VAL A 89 -1.00 15.54 8.23
C VAL A 89 -1.65 16.58 9.14
N ALA A 90 -2.83 17.05 8.77
CA ALA A 90 -3.69 17.88 9.61
C ALA A 90 -4.95 17.10 9.99
N LYS A 91 -5.43 17.34 11.21
CA LYS A 91 -6.69 16.80 11.71
C LYS A 91 -7.75 17.90 11.81
N LYS A 92 -9.01 17.54 11.55
CA LYS A 92 -10.17 18.42 11.74
C LYS A 92 -11.34 17.61 12.29
N PRO A 93 -12.30 18.25 12.98
CA PRO A 93 -13.56 17.59 13.34
C PRO A 93 -14.27 17.07 12.08
N ASP A 94 -14.92 15.92 12.20
CA ASP A 94 -15.78 15.42 11.13
C ASP A 94 -17.12 16.18 11.15
N PRO A 95 -17.53 16.83 10.05
CA PRO A 95 -18.78 17.58 10.01
C PRO A 95 -20.03 16.70 10.12
N THR A 96 -19.90 15.40 9.84
CA THR A 96 -21.01 14.44 9.87
C THR A 96 -21.11 13.66 11.17
N ASP A 97 -20.07 13.69 12.00
CA ASP A 97 -19.99 12.98 13.27
C ASP A 97 -19.18 13.79 14.29
N LYS A 98 -19.85 14.40 15.25
CA LYS A 98 -19.23 15.26 16.28
C LYS A 98 -18.12 14.56 17.09
N ARG A 99 -18.08 13.22 17.11
CA ARG A 99 -17.05 12.42 17.79
C ARG A 99 -15.94 11.98 16.81
N GLY A 100 -16.14 12.20 15.52
CA GLY A 100 -15.22 11.81 14.47
C GLY A 100 -14.12 12.83 14.24
N THR A 101 -12.97 12.32 13.80
CA THR A 101 -11.85 13.15 13.35
C THR A 101 -11.47 12.71 11.94
N LEU A 102 -11.36 13.67 11.04
CA LEU A 102 -10.84 13.50 9.68
C LEU A 102 -9.37 13.95 9.62
N PHE A 103 -8.60 13.21 8.87
CA PHE A 103 -7.19 13.48 8.61
C PHE A 103 -6.98 13.74 7.12
N ARG A 104 -6.12 14.70 6.80
CA ARG A 104 -5.78 15.08 5.42
C ARG A 104 -4.31 15.49 5.32
N LEU A 105 -3.75 15.43 4.12
CA LEU A 105 -2.40 15.96 3.89
C LEU A 105 -2.36 17.48 4.08
N THR A 106 -1.28 17.95 4.69
CA THR A 106 -0.88 19.36 4.60
C THR A 106 -0.17 19.61 3.25
N PRO A 107 0.03 20.87 2.84
CA PRO A 107 0.88 21.17 1.69
C PRO A 107 2.31 20.60 1.83
N LYS A 108 2.85 20.55 3.06
CA LYS A 108 4.14 19.92 3.38
C LYS A 108 4.11 18.42 3.14
N GLY A 109 3.08 17.72 3.64
CA GLY A 109 2.91 16.28 3.46
C GLY A 109 2.68 15.91 1.99
N ARG A 110 1.92 16.72 1.26
CA ARG A 110 1.68 16.52 -0.17
C ARG A 110 2.99 16.59 -0.97
N ARG A 111 3.77 17.66 -0.82
CA ARG A 111 5.07 17.82 -1.52
C ARG A 111 6.04 16.70 -1.20
N LEU A 112 6.10 16.27 0.08
CA LEU A 112 6.94 15.14 0.47
C LEU A 112 6.53 13.85 -0.26
N TYR A 113 5.22 13.55 -0.28
CA TYR A 113 4.74 12.32 -0.90
C TYR A 113 4.86 12.35 -2.43
N GLU A 114 4.66 13.49 -3.08
CA GLU A 114 4.87 13.66 -4.52
C GLU A 114 6.31 13.30 -4.92
N GLY A 115 7.31 13.72 -4.15
CA GLY A 115 8.70 13.30 -4.37
C GLY A 115 8.97 11.82 -4.13
N VAL A 116 8.23 11.17 -3.24
CA VAL A 116 8.26 9.70 -3.07
C VAL A 116 7.61 9.00 -4.26
N LEU A 117 6.48 9.52 -4.73
CA LEU A 117 5.72 8.98 -5.85
C LEU A 117 6.54 8.96 -7.15
N GLU A 118 7.27 10.03 -7.46
CA GLU A 118 8.16 10.10 -8.64
C GLU A 118 9.21 8.97 -8.62
N ARG A 119 9.83 8.72 -7.45
CA ARG A 119 10.81 7.63 -7.29
C ARG A 119 10.14 6.25 -7.42
N ALA A 120 8.93 6.11 -6.87
CA ALA A 120 8.16 4.88 -6.99
C ALA A 120 7.76 4.60 -8.44
N GLN A 121 7.36 5.62 -9.21
CA GLN A 121 7.03 5.50 -10.63
C GLN A 121 8.23 5.02 -11.46
N THR A 122 9.42 5.57 -11.22
CA THR A 122 10.65 5.09 -11.87
C THR A 122 10.92 3.62 -11.58
N LYS A 123 10.68 3.17 -10.34
CA LYS A 123 10.80 1.76 -9.97
C LYS A 123 9.77 0.89 -10.68
N GLN A 124 8.52 1.34 -10.81
CA GLN A 124 7.48 0.60 -11.54
C GLN A 124 7.82 0.45 -13.03
N GLN A 125 8.42 1.46 -13.65
CA GLN A 125 8.94 1.35 -15.02
C GLN A 125 10.02 0.26 -15.14
N THR A 126 10.91 0.16 -14.16
CA THR A 126 11.93 -0.90 -14.10
C THR A 126 11.29 -2.30 -13.98
N VAL A 127 10.27 -2.44 -13.13
CA VAL A 127 9.53 -3.71 -13.00
C VAL A 127 8.81 -4.06 -14.30
N ALA A 128 8.14 -3.10 -14.91
CA ALA A 128 7.46 -3.31 -16.19
C ALA A 128 8.43 -3.69 -17.33
N ALA A 129 9.63 -3.10 -17.34
CA ALA A 129 10.68 -3.48 -18.30
C ALA A 129 11.21 -4.89 -18.06
N LEU A 130 11.32 -5.33 -16.78
CA LEU A 130 11.84 -6.64 -16.41
C LEU A 130 10.91 -7.80 -16.87
N ILE A 131 9.61 -7.65 -16.68
CA ILE A 131 8.62 -8.71 -16.98
C ILE A 131 7.85 -8.50 -18.27
N GLY A 132 8.00 -7.34 -18.88
CA GLY A 132 7.24 -6.89 -20.05
C GLY A 132 5.88 -6.27 -19.68
N PRO A 133 5.40 -5.27 -20.44
CA PRO A 133 4.19 -4.51 -20.08
C PRO A 133 2.91 -5.37 -20.06
N ALA A 134 2.79 -6.36 -20.94
CA ALA A 134 1.64 -7.25 -20.97
C ALA A 134 1.57 -8.14 -19.71
N ASN A 135 2.72 -8.70 -19.28
CA ASN A 135 2.79 -9.49 -18.05
C ASN A 135 2.60 -8.61 -16.81
N TYR A 136 3.10 -7.37 -16.83
CA TYR A 136 2.88 -6.42 -15.74
C TYR A 136 1.38 -6.20 -15.51
N GLN A 137 0.63 -5.92 -16.58
CA GLN A 137 -0.82 -5.73 -16.47
C GLN A 137 -1.53 -7.00 -15.99
N LEU A 138 -1.19 -8.16 -16.57
CA LEU A 138 -1.79 -9.44 -16.17
C LEU A 138 -1.55 -9.73 -14.67
N VAL A 139 -0.33 -9.53 -14.18
CA VAL A 139 0.01 -9.75 -12.75
C VAL A 139 -0.76 -8.76 -11.87
N SER A 140 -0.87 -7.47 -12.27
CA SER A 140 -1.65 -6.47 -11.55
C SER A 140 -3.11 -6.90 -11.42
N ASP A 141 -3.76 -7.26 -12.52
CA ASP A 141 -5.18 -7.67 -12.55
C ASP A 141 -5.43 -8.93 -11.70
N CYS A 142 -4.48 -9.88 -11.73
CA CYS A 142 -4.54 -11.09 -10.89
C CYS A 142 -4.43 -10.73 -9.39
N LEU A 143 -3.53 -9.82 -9.02
CA LEU A 143 -3.39 -9.36 -7.64
C LEU A 143 -4.63 -8.61 -7.16
N ASP A 144 -5.21 -7.74 -7.99
CA ASP A 144 -6.44 -7.01 -7.67
C ASP A 144 -7.60 -7.99 -7.42
N THR A 145 -7.70 -9.04 -8.24
CA THR A 145 -8.71 -10.09 -8.05
C THR A 145 -8.54 -10.81 -6.71
N LEU A 146 -7.30 -11.15 -6.34
CA LEU A 146 -7.00 -11.81 -5.07
C LEU A 146 -7.27 -10.88 -3.88
N ILE A 147 -6.88 -9.61 -3.97
CA ILE A 147 -7.13 -8.60 -2.93
C ILE A 147 -8.63 -8.42 -2.73
N ALA A 148 -9.41 -8.32 -3.81
CA ALA A 148 -10.86 -8.20 -3.72
C ALA A 148 -11.51 -9.42 -3.05
N HIS A 149 -11.01 -10.63 -3.35
CA HIS A 149 -11.54 -11.87 -2.77
C HIS A 149 -11.23 -12.02 -1.27
N TYR A 150 -9.97 -11.82 -0.89
CA TYR A 150 -9.53 -12.01 0.50
C TYR A 150 -9.71 -10.77 1.38
N GLY A 151 -9.82 -9.58 0.78
CA GLY A 151 -10.01 -8.32 1.49
C GLY A 151 -11.46 -7.98 1.79
N ALA A 152 -12.43 -8.75 1.27
CA ALA A 152 -13.84 -8.58 1.61
C ALA A 152 -14.05 -8.82 3.11
N PRO A 153 -14.80 -7.95 3.82
CA PRO A 153 -15.17 -8.22 5.22
C PRO A 153 -16.01 -9.50 5.28
N ALA A 154 -15.68 -10.37 6.26
CA ALA A 154 -16.47 -11.55 6.58
C ALA A 154 -17.83 -11.17 7.15
#